data_64eab8cbf660500021685eb3e1e9e1ad
#
_entry.id   64eab8cbf660500021685eb3e1e9e1ad
#
_cell.length_a   1.000
_cell.length_b   1.000
_cell.length_c   1.000
_cell.angle_alpha   90.00
_cell.angle_beta   90.00
_cell.angle_gamma   90.00
#
_symmetry.space_group_name_H-M   'P 1'
#
loop_
_entity.id
_entity.type
_entity.pdbx_description
1 polymer ?
#
loop_
_entity_poly.entity_id
_entity_poly.type
_entity_poly.pdbx_seq_one_letter_code
_entity_poly.pdbx_strand_id
1 'polypeptide(L)'
;MKIGASHLASEDIPLEESLEIFEALNKIEYFEITHERPFREISDDKNMIELINSYELKYTIHSAYTDLNIASFNKAIQKASINEIERSIDFAVDIDSDIVGIHPGIVSYPARNHVDFVYSLGRDSLIELRDYANDKGVNPCI
;
A
#
# COMPACT_ATOMS: atom_id res chain seq x y z
N MET A 1 20.61 -11.86 -5.43
CA MET A 1 19.27 -11.53 -5.91
C MET A 1 18.39 -11.58 -4.68
N LYS A 2 17.66 -10.51 -4.41
CA LYS A 2 16.71 -10.46 -3.30
C LYS A 2 15.38 -11.05 -3.77
N ILE A 3 14.75 -11.85 -2.93
CA ILE A 3 13.47 -12.50 -3.25
C ILE A 3 12.46 -12.01 -2.22
N GLY A 4 11.31 -11.60 -2.68
CA GLY A 4 10.16 -11.23 -1.86
C GLY A 4 8.96 -12.12 -2.15
N ALA A 5 8.04 -12.15 -1.22
CA ALA A 5 6.73 -12.76 -1.38
C ALA A 5 5.65 -11.74 -1.02
N SER A 6 4.49 -11.84 -1.64
CA SER A 6 3.36 -10.98 -1.34
C SER A 6 2.33 -11.71 -0.46
N HIS A 7 1.76 -11.04 0.49
CA HIS A 7 0.61 -11.50 1.29
C HIS A 7 -0.57 -11.98 0.41
N LEU A 8 -0.68 -11.40 -0.80
CA LEU A 8 -1.66 -11.85 -1.79
C LEU A 8 -1.51 -13.33 -2.19
N ALA A 9 -0.29 -13.89 -2.11
CA ALA A 9 -0.06 -15.29 -2.39
C ALA A 9 -0.54 -16.24 -1.27
N SER A 10 -0.87 -15.70 -0.11
CA SER A 10 -1.35 -16.41 1.08
C SER A 10 -2.63 -15.81 1.66
N GLU A 11 -3.46 -15.19 0.82
CA GLU A 11 -4.65 -14.44 1.26
C GLU A 11 -5.73 -15.28 1.97
N ASP A 12 -5.68 -16.59 1.81
CA ASP A 12 -6.62 -17.54 2.44
C ASP A 12 -6.22 -17.95 3.87
N ILE A 13 -5.05 -17.52 4.35
CA ILE A 13 -4.57 -17.82 5.70
C ILE A 13 -4.33 -16.53 6.49
N PRO A 14 -4.42 -16.57 7.84
CA PRO A 14 -4.15 -15.40 8.69
C PRO A 14 -2.75 -14.83 8.46
N LEU A 15 -2.60 -13.51 8.64
CA LEU A 15 -1.30 -12.84 8.47
C LEU A 15 -0.21 -13.46 9.34
N GLU A 16 -0.51 -13.77 10.59
CA GLU A 16 0.44 -14.39 11.53
C GLU A 16 0.99 -15.71 11.00
N GLU A 17 0.11 -16.60 10.50
CA GLU A 17 0.51 -17.86 9.91
C GLU A 17 1.34 -17.66 8.62
N SER A 18 1.01 -16.64 7.82
CA SER A 18 1.80 -16.26 6.63
C SER A 18 3.21 -15.82 7.04
N LEU A 19 3.33 -14.95 8.05
CA LEU A 19 4.62 -14.47 8.55
C LEU A 19 5.49 -15.62 9.06
N GLU A 20 4.93 -16.56 9.86
CA GLU A 20 5.62 -17.76 10.33
C GLU A 20 6.15 -18.63 9.18
N ILE A 21 5.32 -18.87 8.16
CA ILE A 21 5.70 -19.67 6.98
C ILE A 21 6.85 -19.02 6.24
N PHE A 22 6.74 -17.73 5.95
CA PHE A 22 7.74 -17.04 5.13
C PHE A 22 9.05 -16.82 5.87
N GLU A 23 9.03 -16.54 7.17
CA GLU A 23 10.24 -16.48 8.00
C GLU A 23 10.96 -17.84 8.02
N ALA A 24 10.22 -18.94 8.23
CA ALA A 24 10.77 -20.29 8.25
C ALA A 24 11.44 -20.72 6.94
N LEU A 25 11.04 -20.15 5.80
CA LEU A 25 11.64 -20.45 4.50
C LEU A 25 13.11 -19.98 4.37
N ASN A 26 13.57 -19.02 5.16
CA ASN A 26 14.95 -18.50 5.19
C ASN A 26 15.53 -18.04 3.83
N LYS A 27 14.68 -17.94 2.80
CA LYS A 27 15.04 -17.55 1.42
C LYS A 27 14.33 -16.28 0.98
N ILE A 28 13.29 -15.91 1.70
CA ILE A 28 12.49 -14.71 1.50
C ILE A 28 13.13 -13.61 2.33
N GLU A 29 13.55 -12.54 1.70
CA GLU A 29 14.13 -11.37 2.38
C GLU A 29 13.07 -10.29 2.61
N TYR A 30 12.07 -10.21 1.72
CA TYR A 30 11.03 -9.21 1.76
C TYR A 30 9.65 -9.85 1.76
N PHE A 31 8.77 -9.33 2.60
CA PHE A 31 7.36 -9.70 2.62
C PHE A 31 6.51 -8.45 2.34
N GLU A 32 5.72 -8.51 1.27
CA GLU A 32 4.80 -7.43 0.90
C GLU A 32 3.48 -7.61 1.63
N ILE A 33 3.14 -6.64 2.47
CA ILE A 33 1.85 -6.57 3.14
C ILE A 33 0.90 -5.71 2.32
N THR A 34 -0.28 -6.24 1.97
CA THR A 34 -1.35 -5.48 1.35
C THR A 34 -2.18 -4.81 2.42
N HIS A 35 -2.05 -3.49 2.55
CA HIS A 35 -2.76 -2.68 3.52
C HIS A 35 -4.17 -2.32 3.04
N GLU A 36 -5.07 -3.33 3.00
CA GLU A 36 -6.41 -3.25 2.43
C GLU A 36 -7.47 -3.64 3.46
N ARG A 37 -8.39 -2.73 3.74
CA ARG A 37 -9.52 -2.97 4.65
C ARG A 37 -10.83 -2.99 3.90
N PRO A 38 -11.84 -3.72 4.36
CA PRO A 38 -11.90 -4.65 5.50
C PRO A 38 -11.54 -6.10 5.13
N PHE A 39 -11.15 -6.38 3.89
CA PHE A 39 -10.97 -7.74 3.35
C PHE A 39 -9.73 -8.46 3.91
N ARG A 40 -8.78 -7.70 4.45
CA ARG A 40 -7.60 -8.23 5.10
C ARG A 40 -7.59 -7.72 6.53
N GLU A 41 -7.48 -8.61 7.49
CA GLU A 41 -7.52 -8.29 8.92
C GLU A 41 -6.29 -7.49 9.39
N ILE A 42 -5.74 -6.65 8.51
CA ILE A 42 -4.62 -5.77 8.82
C ILE A 42 -5.17 -4.48 9.40
N SER A 43 -4.91 -4.26 10.67
CA SER A 43 -5.28 -3.03 11.37
C SER A 43 -4.04 -2.21 11.70
N ASP A 44 -4.21 -0.90 11.84
CA ASP A 44 -3.16 0.02 12.29
C ASP A 44 -3.09 0.05 13.83
N ASP A 45 -3.64 -0.97 14.51
CA ASP A 45 -3.56 -1.03 15.95
C ASP A 45 -2.19 -1.55 16.43
N LYS A 46 -1.88 -1.20 17.65
CA LYS A 46 -0.59 -1.50 18.26
C LYS A 46 -0.27 -2.99 18.28
N ASN A 47 -1.26 -3.85 18.48
CA ASN A 47 -1.03 -5.30 18.57
C ASN A 47 -0.60 -5.88 17.23
N MET A 48 -1.22 -5.42 16.13
CA MET A 48 -0.84 -5.82 14.78
C MET A 48 0.57 -5.33 14.42
N ILE A 49 0.89 -4.09 14.74
CA ILE A 49 2.22 -3.52 14.53
C ILE A 49 3.28 -4.28 15.34
N GLU A 50 3.01 -4.59 16.61
CA GLU A 50 3.91 -5.38 17.47
C GLU A 50 4.08 -6.81 16.94
N LEU A 51 3.01 -7.44 16.44
CA LEU A 51 3.08 -8.76 15.80
C LEU A 51 4.01 -8.73 14.58
N ILE A 52 3.78 -7.82 13.64
CA ILE A 52 4.59 -7.70 12.42
C ILE A 52 6.06 -7.46 12.77
N ASN A 53 6.34 -6.55 13.71
CA ASN A 53 7.70 -6.21 14.13
C ASN A 53 8.39 -7.32 14.97
N SER A 54 7.67 -8.38 15.35
CA SER A 54 8.28 -9.52 16.06
C SER A 54 9.00 -10.51 15.15
N TYR A 55 8.82 -10.42 13.83
CA TYR A 55 9.46 -11.29 12.84
C TYR A 55 10.72 -10.65 12.24
N GLU A 56 11.72 -11.48 11.87
CA GLU A 56 12.96 -11.02 11.23
C GLU A 56 12.81 -10.89 9.70
N LEU A 57 11.75 -10.23 9.24
CA LEU A 57 11.45 -9.97 7.83
C LEU A 57 11.62 -8.47 7.52
N LYS A 58 11.94 -8.15 6.27
CA LYS A 58 11.82 -6.79 5.74
C LYS A 58 10.50 -6.64 5.03
N TYR A 59 9.88 -5.50 5.21
CA TYR A 59 8.54 -5.28 4.68
C TYR A 59 8.54 -4.30 3.51
N THR A 60 7.61 -4.52 2.60
CA THR A 60 7.12 -3.52 1.65
C THR A 60 5.60 -3.45 1.78
N ILE A 61 5.02 -2.31 1.49
CA ILE A 61 3.57 -2.12 1.58
C ILE A 61 2.99 -1.99 0.18
N HIS A 62 1.96 -2.76 -0.09
CA HIS A 62 1.02 -2.49 -1.16
C HIS A 62 -0.10 -1.64 -0.57
N SER A 63 -0.22 -0.37 -1.00
CA SER A 63 -1.24 0.53 -0.46
C SER A 63 -2.65 0.05 -0.78
N ALA A 64 -3.63 0.56 -0.03
CA ALA A 64 -5.05 0.37 -0.34
C ALA A 64 -5.36 0.82 -1.78
N TYR A 65 -6.20 0.04 -2.48
CA TYR A 65 -6.56 0.29 -3.88
C TYR A 65 -8.02 -0.02 -4.22
N THR A 66 -8.71 -0.88 -3.46
CA THR A 66 -10.09 -1.27 -3.73
C THR A 66 -11.02 -0.08 -3.60
N ASP A 67 -11.80 0.19 -4.64
CA ASP A 67 -12.73 1.31 -4.74
C ASP A 67 -12.09 2.71 -4.60
N LEU A 68 -10.76 2.80 -4.65
CA LEU A 68 -10.02 4.06 -4.61
C LEU A 68 -9.66 4.54 -6.01
N ASN A 69 -9.65 5.86 -6.19
CA ASN A 69 -9.21 6.46 -7.44
C ASN A 69 -8.64 7.86 -7.22
N ILE A 70 -7.33 7.96 -7.13
CA ILE A 70 -6.61 9.25 -6.99
C ILE A 70 -6.69 10.12 -8.25
N ALA A 71 -7.13 9.57 -9.38
CA ALA A 71 -7.39 10.29 -10.63
C ALA A 71 -8.87 10.61 -10.85
N SER A 72 -9.70 10.55 -9.80
CA SER A 72 -11.14 10.79 -9.90
C SER A 72 -11.47 12.24 -10.24
N PHE A 73 -12.45 12.44 -11.13
CA PHE A 73 -13.09 13.75 -11.36
C PHE A 73 -13.86 14.24 -10.13
N ASN A 74 -14.37 13.34 -9.33
CA ASN A 74 -15.03 13.68 -8.08
C ASN A 74 -13.99 13.98 -7.02
N LYS A 75 -13.86 15.26 -6.64
CA LYS A 75 -12.87 15.72 -5.67
C LYS A 75 -12.99 15.07 -4.29
N ALA A 76 -14.21 14.68 -3.88
CA ALA A 76 -14.41 14.00 -2.60
C ALA A 76 -13.84 12.57 -2.66
N ILE A 77 -14.05 11.84 -3.76
CA ILE A 77 -13.48 10.50 -3.97
C ILE A 77 -11.95 10.60 -4.10
N GLN A 78 -11.44 11.55 -4.89
CA GLN A 78 -10.00 11.78 -5.03
C GLN A 78 -9.34 12.00 -3.67
N LYS A 79 -9.89 12.90 -2.86
CA LYS A 79 -9.34 13.22 -1.54
C LYS A 79 -9.43 12.03 -0.58
N ALA A 80 -10.56 11.32 -0.55
CA ALA A 80 -10.69 10.11 0.27
C ALA A 80 -9.67 9.04 -0.13
N SER A 81 -9.42 8.86 -1.45
CA SER A 81 -8.43 7.93 -1.96
C SER A 81 -7.00 8.32 -1.55
N ILE A 82 -6.65 9.60 -1.63
CA ILE A 82 -5.36 10.12 -1.17
C ILE A 82 -5.19 9.84 0.34
N ASN A 83 -6.18 10.17 1.16
CA ASN A 83 -6.12 9.97 2.60
C ASN A 83 -5.93 8.48 2.98
N GLU A 84 -6.57 7.53 2.26
CA GLU A 84 -6.37 6.10 2.51
C GLU A 84 -4.96 5.63 2.13
N ILE A 85 -4.37 6.19 1.07
CA ILE A 85 -2.97 5.89 0.70
C ILE A 85 -1.99 6.53 1.70
N GLU A 86 -2.25 7.74 2.19
CA GLU A 86 -1.47 8.37 3.26
C GLU A 86 -1.45 7.50 4.51
N ARG A 87 -2.58 6.85 4.88
CA ARG A 87 -2.62 5.89 5.98
C ARG A 87 -1.75 4.66 5.72
N SER A 88 -1.68 4.18 4.47
CA SER A 88 -0.77 3.10 4.11
C SER A 88 0.70 3.51 4.23
N ILE A 89 1.01 4.77 3.96
CA ILE A 89 2.35 5.34 4.17
C ILE A 89 2.66 5.44 5.67
N ASP A 90 1.71 5.89 6.49
CA ASP A 90 1.87 5.94 7.94
C ASP A 90 2.11 4.54 8.54
N PHE A 91 1.32 3.56 8.10
CA PHE A 91 1.50 2.17 8.50
C PHE A 91 2.89 1.62 8.10
N ALA A 92 3.40 2.01 6.92
CA ALA A 92 4.76 1.63 6.50
C ALA A 92 5.82 2.12 7.51
N VAL A 93 5.69 3.37 7.99
CA VAL A 93 6.58 3.91 9.03
C VAL A 93 6.51 3.09 10.31
N ASP A 94 5.31 2.72 10.75
CA ASP A 94 5.10 1.99 12.01
C ASP A 94 5.71 0.58 12.00
N ILE A 95 5.90 -0.02 10.82
CA ILE A 95 6.52 -1.35 10.66
C ILE A 95 7.92 -1.31 10.03
N ASP A 96 8.60 -0.16 10.06
CA ASP A 96 9.96 0.05 9.53
C ASP A 96 10.10 -0.36 8.04
N SER A 97 9.05 -0.11 7.26
CA SER A 97 9.06 -0.29 5.80
C SER A 97 9.36 1.04 5.10
N ASP A 98 10.34 1.05 4.22
CA ASP A 98 10.73 2.21 3.43
C ASP A 98 10.14 2.24 2.01
N ILE A 99 9.30 1.27 1.64
CA ILE A 99 8.73 1.13 0.29
C ILE A 99 7.21 0.96 0.36
N VAL A 100 6.49 1.82 -0.39
CA VAL A 100 5.04 1.72 -0.57
C VAL A 100 4.68 1.72 -2.04
N GLY A 101 4.06 0.64 -2.52
CA GLY A 101 3.48 0.54 -3.87
C GLY A 101 2.14 1.26 -3.94
N ILE A 102 1.94 2.13 -4.93
CA ILE A 102 0.75 2.95 -5.11
C ILE A 102 0.16 2.74 -6.50
N HIS A 103 -1.15 2.47 -6.58
CA HIS A 103 -1.86 2.44 -7.86
C HIS A 103 -2.09 3.86 -8.39
N PRO A 104 -1.79 4.14 -9.67
CA PRO A 104 -1.88 5.50 -10.25
C PRO A 104 -3.31 6.00 -10.47
N GLY A 105 -4.31 5.21 -10.10
CA GLY A 105 -5.72 5.47 -10.36
C GLY A 105 -6.18 4.90 -11.71
N ILE A 106 -7.45 5.08 -12.01
CA ILE A 106 -8.10 4.53 -13.21
C ILE A 106 -8.86 5.59 -14.00
N VAL A 107 -8.91 5.40 -15.32
CA VAL A 107 -9.80 6.17 -16.19
C VAL A 107 -11.19 5.54 -16.14
N SER A 108 -12.14 6.15 -15.44
CA SER A 108 -13.51 5.67 -15.38
C SER A 108 -14.19 5.73 -16.76
N TYR A 109 -15.19 4.87 -17.01
CA TYR A 109 -15.89 4.82 -18.31
C TYR A 109 -16.43 6.18 -18.76
N PRO A 110 -17.08 7.01 -17.92
CA PRO A 110 -17.54 8.35 -18.33
C PRO A 110 -16.38 9.29 -18.71
N ALA A 111 -15.18 9.07 -18.18
CA ALA A 111 -14.00 9.92 -18.40
C ALA A 111 -13.16 9.51 -19.63
N ARG A 112 -13.52 8.44 -20.34
CA ARG A 112 -12.72 7.85 -21.42
C ARG A 112 -12.36 8.80 -22.58
N ASN A 113 -13.12 9.87 -22.76
CA ASN A 113 -12.85 10.90 -23.76
C ASN A 113 -12.02 12.07 -23.22
N HIS A 114 -11.56 12.00 -21.97
CA HIS A 114 -10.82 13.04 -21.26
C HIS A 114 -9.56 12.47 -20.58
N VAL A 115 -8.88 11.54 -21.25
CA VAL A 115 -7.75 10.77 -20.70
C VAL A 115 -6.62 11.67 -20.22
N ASP A 116 -6.25 12.69 -20.99
CA ASP A 116 -5.18 13.63 -20.63
C ASP A 116 -5.50 14.39 -19.34
N PHE A 117 -6.78 14.74 -19.14
CA PHE A 117 -7.23 15.40 -17.92
C PHE A 117 -7.18 14.43 -16.72
N VAL A 118 -7.61 13.18 -16.89
CA VAL A 118 -7.50 12.15 -15.83
C VAL A 118 -6.05 11.92 -15.46
N TYR A 119 -5.15 11.82 -16.43
CA TYR A 119 -3.71 11.70 -16.17
C TYR A 119 -3.14 12.90 -15.42
N SER A 120 -3.59 14.12 -15.74
CA SER A 120 -3.16 15.31 -14.97
C SER A 120 -3.60 15.24 -13.51
N LEU A 121 -4.82 14.78 -13.22
CA LEU A 121 -5.31 14.60 -11.86
C LEU A 121 -4.53 13.53 -11.11
N GLY A 122 -4.28 12.38 -11.74
CA GLY A 122 -3.48 11.29 -11.15
C GLY A 122 -2.05 11.73 -10.87
N ARG A 123 -1.42 12.43 -11.82
CA ARG A 123 -0.06 12.98 -11.63
C ARG A 123 0.01 13.93 -10.44
N ASP A 124 -0.95 14.86 -10.34
CA ASP A 124 -0.95 15.84 -9.27
C ASP A 124 -1.14 15.17 -7.89
N SER A 125 -2.02 14.15 -7.81
CA SER A 125 -2.19 13.31 -6.61
C SER A 125 -0.93 12.49 -6.26
N LEU A 126 -0.24 11.95 -7.27
CA LEU A 126 1.02 11.22 -7.04
C LEU A 126 2.15 12.12 -6.56
N ILE A 127 2.17 13.39 -7.00
CA ILE A 127 3.12 14.39 -6.48
C ILE A 127 2.84 14.67 -5.00
N GLU A 128 1.57 14.87 -4.62
CA GLU A 128 1.15 15.08 -3.24
C GLU A 128 1.57 13.89 -2.34
N LEU A 129 1.25 12.67 -2.77
CA LEU A 129 1.62 11.43 -2.05
C LEU A 129 3.13 11.22 -1.97
N ARG A 130 3.87 11.53 -3.03
CA ARG A 130 5.34 11.49 -3.02
C ARG A 130 5.93 12.43 -1.97
N ASP A 131 5.45 13.65 -1.94
CA ASP A 131 5.95 14.66 -1.01
C ASP A 131 5.62 14.25 0.44
N TYR A 132 4.40 13.76 0.69
CA TYR A 132 4.00 13.20 1.98
C TYR A 132 4.88 12.02 2.42
N ALA A 133 5.16 11.07 1.51
CA ALA A 133 6.00 9.91 1.80
C ALA A 133 7.45 10.30 2.07
N ASN A 134 8.01 11.21 1.26
CA ASN A 134 9.39 11.69 1.43
C ASN A 134 9.61 12.35 2.79
N ASP A 135 8.65 13.15 3.27
CA ASP A 135 8.72 13.79 4.59
C ASP A 135 8.77 12.77 5.74
N LYS A 136 8.36 11.53 5.48
CA LYS A 136 8.37 10.40 6.43
C LYS A 136 9.51 9.40 6.19
N GLY A 137 10.35 9.62 5.19
CA GLY A 137 11.45 8.71 4.83
C GLY A 137 11.01 7.46 4.06
N VAL A 138 9.80 7.46 3.50
CA VAL A 138 9.23 6.36 2.72
C VAL A 138 9.38 6.64 1.21
N ASN A 139 9.71 5.62 0.43
CA ASN A 139 9.86 5.68 -1.02
C ASN A 139 8.59 5.14 -1.70
N PRO A 140 7.73 6.01 -2.24
CA PRO A 140 6.58 5.55 -3.01
C PRO A 140 7.01 5.06 -4.39
N CYS A 141 6.44 3.95 -4.84
CA CYS A 141 6.63 3.39 -6.18
C CYS A 141 5.28 3.11 -6.85
N ILE A 142 5.28 3.06 -8.20
CA ILE A 142 4.09 2.84 -9.04
C ILE A 142 4.25 1.52 -9.77
#